data_134da5a7fde2e7de4b1c223e57f4f274
#
_entry.id   134da5a7fde2e7de4b1c223e57f4f274
#
_cell.length_a   1.000
_cell.length_b   1.000
_cell.length_c   1.000
_cell.angle_alpha   90.00
_cell.angle_beta   90.00
_cell.angle_gamma   90.00
#
_symmetry.space_group_name_H-M   'P 1'
#
loop_
_entity.id
_entity.type
_entity.pdbx_description
1 polymer ?
#
loop_
_entity_poly.entity_id
_entity_poly.type
_entity_poly.pdbx_seq_one_letter_code
_entity_poly.pdbx_strand_id
1 'polypeptide(L)'
;MARAVQFLFGQGREKEVRALLLQHLDKVGECVARTCDVLHDYLAGRLDGAKAGAINVDHLETEADQMRRSVNDLLYRGAFLPIFRSDIHDFVERMDMIADTAETTCDFLLGQRPEIPGEYGDSLKQILALTQDAYAALHGAVTTFFSSPDEKIIRERLTTVGITESTIDDVEWKLTRQIFTSNLSLANKIHLNQFIETLTEISDQIEDTGDRLEILHFGANL
;
A
#
# COMPACT_ATOMS: atom_id res chain seq x y z
N MET A 1 -21.00 11.64 -15.97
CA MET A 1 -19.85 11.04 -15.27
C MET A 1 -19.77 9.51 -15.42
N ALA A 2 -20.70 8.70 -14.93
CA ALA A 2 -20.66 7.24 -15.11
C ALA A 2 -20.47 6.75 -16.57
N ARG A 3 -20.91 7.52 -17.57
CA ARG A 3 -20.78 7.15 -18.99
C ARG A 3 -19.36 7.23 -19.55
N ALA A 4 -18.50 8.13 -19.10
CA ALA A 4 -17.14 8.27 -19.62
C ALA A 4 -16.24 7.12 -19.13
N VAL A 5 -16.27 6.81 -17.85
CA VAL A 5 -15.54 5.65 -17.29
C VAL A 5 -16.08 4.33 -17.83
N GLN A 6 -17.41 4.22 -17.99
CA GLN A 6 -18.03 3.03 -18.60
C GLN A 6 -17.66 2.84 -20.08
N PHE A 7 -17.39 3.96 -20.80
CA PHE A 7 -16.89 3.92 -22.17
C PHE A 7 -15.41 3.50 -22.23
N LEU A 8 -14.59 3.96 -21.25
CA LEU A 8 -13.16 3.59 -21.18
C LEU A 8 -12.94 2.10 -20.94
N PHE A 9 -13.83 1.42 -20.19
CA PHE A 9 -13.67 0.02 -19.80
C PHE A 9 -14.71 -0.92 -20.42
N GLY A 10 -15.34 -0.49 -21.53
CA GLY A 10 -16.53 -1.16 -22.07
C GLY A 10 -16.30 -2.41 -22.90
N GLN A 11 -15.18 -2.59 -23.56
CA GLN A 11 -14.98 -3.68 -24.52
C GLN A 11 -13.53 -4.20 -24.60
N GLY A 12 -13.39 -5.50 -24.85
CA GLY A 12 -12.12 -6.09 -25.23
C GLY A 12 -11.04 -6.05 -24.14
N ARG A 13 -9.88 -5.53 -24.50
CA ARG A 13 -8.68 -5.49 -23.64
C ARG A 13 -8.83 -4.58 -22.41
N GLU A 14 -9.64 -3.53 -22.52
CA GLU A 14 -9.90 -2.63 -21.38
C GLU A 14 -10.61 -3.36 -20.23
N LYS A 15 -11.52 -4.27 -20.56
CA LYS A 15 -12.20 -5.11 -19.57
C LYS A 15 -11.22 -6.09 -18.89
N GLU A 16 -10.27 -6.61 -19.65
CA GLU A 16 -9.23 -7.52 -19.16
C GLU A 16 -8.26 -6.75 -18.21
N VAL A 17 -7.79 -5.55 -18.63
CA VAL A 17 -6.97 -4.67 -17.77
C VAL A 17 -7.68 -4.36 -16.47
N ARG A 18 -8.96 -3.97 -16.53
CA ARG A 18 -9.75 -3.69 -15.32
C ARG A 18 -9.81 -4.91 -14.38
N ALA A 19 -10.03 -6.10 -14.93
CA ALA A 19 -10.10 -7.32 -14.11
C ALA A 19 -8.76 -7.62 -13.44
N LEU A 20 -7.64 -7.48 -14.15
CA LEU A 20 -6.30 -7.66 -13.62
C LEU A 20 -5.94 -6.59 -12.58
N LEU A 21 -6.33 -5.32 -12.80
CA LEU A 21 -6.12 -4.24 -11.83
C LEU A 21 -6.81 -4.52 -10.49
N LEU A 22 -8.05 -5.02 -10.53
CA LEU A 22 -8.77 -5.35 -9.30
C LEU A 22 -8.17 -6.58 -8.61
N GLN A 23 -7.69 -7.58 -9.36
CA GLN A 23 -6.97 -8.73 -8.79
C GLN A 23 -5.62 -8.30 -8.19
N HIS A 24 -4.89 -7.39 -8.86
CA HIS A 24 -3.66 -6.82 -8.33
C HIS A 24 -3.92 -6.06 -7.03
N LEU A 25 -4.95 -5.21 -6.99
CA LEU A 25 -5.38 -4.51 -5.78
C LEU A 25 -5.67 -5.48 -4.62
N ASP A 26 -6.42 -6.56 -4.87
CA ASP A 26 -6.71 -7.57 -3.85
C ASP A 26 -5.40 -8.22 -3.34
N LYS A 27 -4.47 -8.53 -4.24
CA LYS A 27 -3.19 -9.17 -3.91
C LYS A 27 -2.28 -8.26 -3.08
N VAL A 28 -2.19 -6.98 -3.43
CA VAL A 28 -1.48 -5.96 -2.64
C VAL A 28 -2.07 -5.86 -1.23
N GLY A 29 -3.41 -5.93 -1.10
CA GLY A 29 -4.08 -5.96 0.20
C GLY A 29 -3.71 -7.19 1.05
N GLU A 30 -3.56 -8.35 0.42
CA GLU A 30 -3.07 -9.55 1.10
C GLU A 30 -1.64 -9.36 1.60
N CYS A 31 -0.74 -8.68 0.82
CA CYS A 31 0.62 -8.34 1.25
C CYS A 31 0.61 -7.45 2.49
N VAL A 32 -0.15 -6.35 2.47
CA VAL A 32 -0.25 -5.41 3.60
C VAL A 32 -0.76 -6.13 4.86
N ALA A 33 -1.85 -6.90 4.74
CA ALA A 33 -2.41 -7.63 5.87
C ALA A 33 -1.40 -8.64 6.45
N ARG A 34 -0.70 -9.37 5.58
CA ARG A 34 0.27 -10.38 6.01
C ARG A 34 1.51 -9.75 6.65
N THR A 35 1.97 -8.60 6.18
CA THR A 35 3.05 -7.82 6.82
C THR A 35 2.68 -7.38 8.22
N CYS A 36 1.43 -6.96 8.44
CA CYS A 36 0.93 -6.67 9.78
C CYS A 36 0.98 -7.90 10.70
N ASP A 37 0.59 -9.07 10.20
CA ASP A 37 0.70 -10.33 10.96
C ASP A 37 2.16 -10.67 11.31
N VAL A 38 3.09 -10.49 10.36
CA VAL A 38 4.53 -10.70 10.57
C VAL A 38 5.06 -9.85 11.71
N LEU A 39 4.71 -8.56 11.73
CA LEU A 39 5.14 -7.67 12.82
C LEU A 39 4.47 -8.01 14.14
N HIS A 40 3.19 -8.38 14.16
CA HIS A 40 2.52 -8.87 15.37
C HIS A 40 3.21 -10.12 15.94
N ASP A 41 3.60 -11.06 15.09
CA ASP A 41 4.34 -12.26 15.50
C ASP A 41 5.73 -11.92 16.04
N TYR A 42 6.43 -11.02 15.38
CA TYR A 42 7.76 -10.55 15.82
C TYR A 42 7.69 -9.87 17.20
N LEU A 43 6.77 -8.92 17.40
CA LEU A 43 6.56 -8.22 18.66
C LEU A 43 6.16 -9.18 19.80
N ALA A 44 5.48 -10.27 19.47
CA ALA A 44 5.12 -11.31 20.43
C ALA A 44 6.22 -12.36 20.66
N GLY A 45 7.38 -12.22 20.04
CA GLY A 45 8.51 -13.17 20.13
C GLY A 45 8.29 -14.49 19.36
N ARG A 46 7.27 -14.57 18.53
CA ARG A 46 6.96 -15.77 17.70
C ARG A 46 7.75 -15.75 16.39
N LEU A 47 9.07 -15.84 16.49
CA LEU A 47 9.97 -15.67 15.34
C LEU A 47 9.74 -16.66 14.18
N ASP A 48 9.34 -17.91 14.47
CA ASP A 48 9.06 -18.88 13.41
C ASP A 48 7.77 -18.52 12.65
N GLY A 49 6.77 -17.96 13.33
CA GLY A 49 5.56 -17.41 12.71
C GLY A 49 5.90 -16.22 11.82
N ALA A 50 6.71 -15.27 12.33
CA ALA A 50 7.16 -14.11 11.57
C ALA A 50 7.91 -14.52 10.31
N LYS A 51 8.85 -15.50 10.39
CA LYS A 51 9.57 -16.02 9.22
C LYS A 51 8.65 -16.64 8.18
N ALA A 52 7.72 -17.51 8.62
CA ALA A 52 6.76 -18.14 7.71
C ALA A 52 5.84 -17.10 7.06
N GLY A 53 5.47 -16.05 7.82
CA GLY A 53 4.71 -14.92 7.32
C GLY A 53 5.45 -14.14 6.25
N ALA A 54 6.73 -13.81 6.46
CA ALA A 54 7.54 -13.05 5.50
C ALA A 54 7.75 -13.81 4.19
N ILE A 55 7.99 -15.12 4.24
CA ILE A 55 8.05 -15.96 3.02
C ILE A 55 6.73 -15.88 2.24
N ASN A 56 5.61 -15.78 2.95
CA ASN A 56 4.31 -15.62 2.29
C ASN A 56 4.15 -14.23 1.69
N VAL A 57 4.67 -13.16 2.32
CA VAL A 57 4.68 -11.80 1.76
C VAL A 57 5.47 -11.77 0.45
N ASP A 58 6.69 -12.34 0.40
CA ASP A 58 7.53 -12.49 -0.80
C ASP A 58 6.76 -13.17 -1.96
N HIS A 59 6.03 -14.25 -1.66
CA HIS A 59 5.19 -14.90 -2.67
C HIS A 59 4.04 -14.03 -3.16
N LEU A 60 3.37 -13.31 -2.27
CA LEU A 60 2.25 -12.44 -2.60
C LEU A 60 2.71 -11.22 -3.43
N GLU A 61 3.87 -10.64 -3.08
CA GLU A 61 4.52 -9.58 -3.88
C GLU A 61 4.85 -10.09 -5.29
N THR A 62 5.51 -11.25 -5.41
CA THR A 62 5.81 -11.86 -6.71
C THR A 62 4.56 -12.10 -7.56
N GLU A 63 3.44 -12.51 -6.95
CA GLU A 63 2.16 -12.64 -7.66
C GLU A 63 1.60 -11.28 -8.08
N ALA A 64 1.70 -10.25 -7.23
CA ALA A 64 1.30 -8.88 -7.54
C ALA A 64 2.10 -8.32 -8.73
N ASP A 65 3.44 -8.43 -8.70
CA ASP A 65 4.35 -8.01 -9.77
C ASP A 65 4.02 -8.69 -11.12
N GLN A 66 3.68 -9.99 -11.11
CA GLN A 66 3.22 -10.68 -12.32
C GLN A 66 1.92 -10.09 -12.88
N MET A 67 0.98 -9.69 -12.01
CA MET A 67 -0.26 -9.04 -12.43
C MET A 67 0.02 -7.64 -13.00
N ARG A 68 0.87 -6.84 -12.35
CA ARG A 68 1.35 -5.54 -12.85
C ARG A 68 1.95 -5.67 -14.24
N ARG A 69 2.87 -6.62 -14.44
CA ARG A 69 3.49 -6.88 -15.76
C ARG A 69 2.45 -7.26 -16.81
N SER A 70 1.45 -8.05 -16.43
CA SER A 70 0.36 -8.44 -17.33
C SER A 70 -0.50 -7.25 -17.74
N VAL A 71 -0.78 -6.32 -16.82
CA VAL A 71 -1.46 -5.05 -17.12
C VAL A 71 -0.64 -4.25 -18.13
N ASN A 72 0.67 -4.05 -17.85
CA ASN A 72 1.57 -3.31 -18.73
C ASN A 72 1.64 -3.90 -20.14
N ASP A 73 1.70 -5.23 -20.27
CA ASP A 73 1.68 -5.90 -21.57
C ASP A 73 0.39 -5.61 -22.36
N LEU A 74 -0.76 -5.54 -21.70
CA LEU A 74 -2.03 -5.18 -22.37
C LEU A 74 -2.05 -3.71 -22.78
N LEU A 75 -1.49 -2.81 -21.97
CA LEU A 75 -1.34 -1.39 -22.31
C LEU A 75 -0.43 -1.23 -23.54
N TYR A 76 0.71 -1.92 -23.60
CA TYR A 76 1.61 -1.93 -24.77
C TYR A 76 0.92 -2.46 -26.02
N ARG A 77 0.05 -3.46 -25.91
CA ARG A 77 -0.74 -4.02 -27.03
C ARG A 77 -1.91 -3.15 -27.45
N GLY A 78 -2.03 -1.94 -26.87
CA GLY A 78 -2.97 -0.93 -27.31
C GLY A 78 -4.32 -0.95 -26.61
N ALA A 79 -4.40 -1.46 -25.37
CA ALA A 79 -5.54 -1.18 -24.51
C ALA A 79 -5.57 0.33 -24.22
N PHE A 80 -6.73 0.93 -24.27
CA PHE A 80 -7.02 2.35 -24.11
C PHE A 80 -6.43 3.30 -25.16
N LEU A 81 -6.94 4.54 -25.17
CA LEU A 81 -6.35 5.63 -25.92
C LEU A 81 -4.98 6.01 -25.32
N PRO A 82 -4.03 6.51 -26.14
CA PRO A 82 -2.66 6.79 -25.68
C PRO A 82 -2.59 7.68 -24.44
N ILE A 83 -3.48 8.65 -24.31
CA ILE A 83 -3.52 9.57 -23.17
C ILE A 83 -3.82 8.86 -21.84
N PHE A 84 -4.68 7.85 -21.85
CA PHE A 84 -5.04 7.11 -20.63
C PHE A 84 -4.06 5.99 -20.29
N ARG A 85 -3.24 5.53 -21.26
CA ARG A 85 -2.27 4.47 -21.00
C ARG A 85 -1.21 4.89 -19.99
N SER A 86 -0.72 6.12 -20.09
CA SER A 86 0.27 6.66 -19.16
C SER A 86 -0.30 6.72 -17.75
N ASP A 87 -1.51 7.26 -17.61
CA ASP A 87 -2.12 7.44 -16.29
C ASP A 87 -2.43 6.09 -15.62
N ILE A 88 -2.91 5.09 -16.40
CA ILE A 88 -3.14 3.74 -15.87
C ILE A 88 -1.83 3.04 -15.54
N HIS A 89 -0.79 3.21 -16.37
CA HIS A 89 0.54 2.69 -16.09
C HIS A 89 1.07 3.26 -14.79
N ASP A 90 1.09 4.59 -14.64
CA ASP A 90 1.57 5.27 -13.44
C ASP A 90 0.78 4.85 -12.18
N PHE A 91 -0.53 4.68 -12.32
CA PHE A 91 -1.37 4.22 -11.22
C PHE A 91 -1.01 2.78 -10.79
N VAL A 92 -0.83 1.87 -11.75
CA VAL A 92 -0.50 0.47 -11.43
C VAL A 92 0.89 0.31 -10.84
N GLU A 93 1.88 1.10 -11.32
CA GLU A 93 3.23 1.11 -10.75
C GLU A 93 3.22 1.62 -9.30
N ARG A 94 2.43 2.66 -9.01
CA ARG A 94 2.29 3.16 -7.63
C ARG A 94 1.62 2.16 -6.71
N MET A 95 0.59 1.48 -7.19
CA MET A 95 -0.10 0.45 -6.41
C MET A 95 0.82 -0.74 -6.08
N ASP A 96 1.70 -1.12 -7.01
CA ASP A 96 2.68 -2.18 -6.82
C ASP A 96 3.73 -1.82 -5.75
N MET A 97 4.15 -0.55 -5.68
CA MET A 97 5.08 -0.05 -4.66
C MET A 97 4.61 -0.30 -3.23
N ILE A 98 3.30 -0.41 -2.99
CA ILE A 98 2.77 -0.78 -1.67
C ILE A 98 3.20 -2.20 -1.30
N ALA A 99 3.14 -3.16 -2.23
CA ALA A 99 3.57 -4.54 -2.00
C ALA A 99 5.10 -4.65 -1.84
N ASP A 100 5.87 -3.95 -2.69
CA ASP A 100 7.33 -3.88 -2.59
C ASP A 100 7.78 -3.34 -1.22
N THR A 101 7.11 -2.28 -0.73
CA THR A 101 7.41 -1.67 0.56
C THR A 101 7.03 -2.60 1.72
N ALA A 102 5.93 -3.34 1.58
CA ALA A 102 5.50 -4.35 2.56
C ALA A 102 6.51 -5.50 2.66
N GLU A 103 7.03 -6.00 1.53
CA GLU A 103 8.11 -6.99 1.49
C GLU A 103 9.40 -6.44 2.10
N THR A 104 9.83 -5.24 1.68
CA THR A 104 11.02 -4.54 2.21
C THR A 104 10.95 -4.40 3.73
N THR A 105 9.77 -4.13 4.29
CA THR A 105 9.55 -4.04 5.74
C THR A 105 9.79 -5.39 6.43
N CYS A 106 9.30 -6.49 5.84
CA CYS A 106 9.53 -7.83 6.35
C CYS A 106 11.00 -8.23 6.28
N ASP A 107 11.68 -7.90 5.18
CA ASP A 107 13.11 -8.17 4.97
C ASP A 107 13.96 -7.39 5.96
N PHE A 108 13.66 -6.12 6.21
CA PHE A 108 14.33 -5.34 7.24
C PHE A 108 14.17 -6.02 8.61
N LEU A 109 12.92 -6.32 8.97
CA LEU A 109 12.59 -6.89 10.29
C LEU A 109 13.31 -8.22 10.56
N LEU A 110 13.35 -9.11 9.60
CA LEU A 110 13.94 -10.45 9.77
C LEU A 110 15.43 -10.51 9.47
N GLY A 111 15.90 -9.67 8.53
CA GLY A 111 17.30 -9.58 8.16
C GLY A 111 18.14 -8.85 9.19
N GLN A 112 17.64 -7.70 9.68
CA GLN A 112 18.37 -6.84 10.60
C GLN A 112 17.99 -7.04 12.06
N ARG A 113 16.80 -7.58 12.35
CA ARG A 113 16.30 -7.92 13.69
C ARG A 113 16.45 -6.77 14.71
N PRO A 114 15.76 -5.62 14.46
CA PRO A 114 15.83 -4.52 15.38
C PRO A 114 15.36 -4.92 16.79
N GLU A 115 16.12 -4.54 17.82
CA GLU A 115 15.69 -4.72 19.20
C GLU A 115 14.62 -3.69 19.51
N ILE A 116 13.35 -4.12 19.59
CA ILE A 116 12.21 -3.26 19.85
C ILE A 116 11.84 -3.33 21.34
N PRO A 117 12.11 -2.29 22.14
CA PRO A 117 11.66 -2.23 23.52
C PRO A 117 10.14 -2.33 23.62
N GLY A 118 9.65 -3.09 24.60
CA GLY A 118 8.21 -3.35 24.76
C GLY A 118 7.36 -2.08 24.91
N GLU A 119 7.94 -1.00 25.41
CA GLU A 119 7.28 0.31 25.55
C GLU A 119 6.87 0.96 24.22
N TYR A 120 7.47 0.55 23.09
CA TYR A 120 7.14 1.04 21.74
C TYR A 120 6.12 0.16 21.02
N GLY A 121 5.82 -1.03 21.57
CA GLY A 121 4.97 -2.01 20.94
C GLY A 121 3.56 -1.53 20.62
N ASP A 122 2.96 -0.74 21.51
CA ASP A 122 1.60 -0.24 21.30
C ASP A 122 1.52 0.83 20.20
N SER A 123 2.53 1.70 20.07
CA SER A 123 2.63 2.67 18.97
C SER A 123 2.78 1.95 17.62
N LEU A 124 3.62 0.91 17.56
CA LEU A 124 3.78 0.11 16.34
C LEU A 124 2.48 -0.60 15.95
N LYS A 125 1.76 -1.20 16.92
CA LYS A 125 0.45 -1.80 16.66
C LYS A 125 -0.58 -0.78 16.17
N GLN A 126 -0.53 0.44 16.67
CA GLN A 126 -1.38 1.54 16.21
C GLN A 126 -1.07 1.89 14.75
N ILE A 127 0.20 2.01 14.37
CA ILE A 127 0.62 2.24 12.98
C ILE A 127 0.06 1.12 12.09
N LEU A 128 0.22 -0.15 12.46
CA LEU A 128 -0.27 -1.29 11.68
C LEU A 128 -1.80 -1.25 11.47
N ALA A 129 -2.56 -0.96 12.52
CA ALA A 129 -4.01 -0.87 12.42
C ALA A 129 -4.43 0.28 11.48
N LEU A 130 -3.80 1.45 11.60
CA LEU A 130 -4.06 2.59 10.72
C LEU A 130 -3.66 2.30 9.27
N THR A 131 -2.53 1.62 9.03
CA THR A 131 -2.10 1.21 7.68
C THR A 131 -3.14 0.29 7.02
N GLN A 132 -3.71 -0.66 7.77
CA GLN A 132 -4.81 -1.50 7.27
C GLN A 132 -6.07 -0.69 6.96
N ASP A 133 -6.43 0.28 7.81
CA ASP A 133 -7.57 1.17 7.59
C ASP A 133 -7.36 2.07 6.36
N ALA A 134 -6.16 2.62 6.17
CA ALA A 134 -5.80 3.40 5.00
C ALA A 134 -5.91 2.55 3.72
N TYR A 135 -5.37 1.33 3.74
CA TYR A 135 -5.49 0.42 2.59
C TYR A 135 -6.93 0.05 2.29
N ALA A 136 -7.75 -0.25 3.30
CA ALA A 136 -9.17 -0.53 3.11
C ALA A 136 -9.94 0.65 2.48
N ALA A 137 -9.58 1.88 2.84
CA ALA A 137 -10.13 3.09 2.23
C ALA A 137 -9.70 3.22 0.76
N LEU A 138 -8.40 3.05 0.45
CA LEU A 138 -7.88 3.03 -0.92
C LEU A 138 -8.55 1.94 -1.77
N HIS A 139 -8.58 0.70 -1.27
CA HIS A 139 -9.24 -0.43 -1.93
C HIS A 139 -10.69 -0.12 -2.31
N GLY A 140 -11.42 0.47 -1.37
CA GLY A 140 -12.81 0.89 -1.64
C GLY A 140 -12.93 2.02 -2.67
N ALA A 141 -12.01 2.99 -2.69
CA ALA A 141 -11.97 4.06 -3.69
C ALA A 141 -11.72 3.48 -5.09
N VAL A 142 -10.68 2.64 -5.23
CA VAL A 142 -10.29 1.98 -6.49
C VAL A 142 -11.42 1.09 -7.01
N THR A 143 -11.99 0.24 -6.15
CA THR A 143 -13.09 -0.64 -6.52
C THR A 143 -14.31 0.16 -7.00
N THR A 144 -14.63 1.27 -6.33
CA THR A 144 -15.73 2.17 -6.74
C THR A 144 -15.43 2.80 -8.10
N PHE A 145 -14.21 3.32 -8.31
CA PHE A 145 -13.80 3.92 -9.58
C PHE A 145 -13.94 2.95 -10.76
N PHE A 146 -13.42 1.74 -10.61
CA PHE A 146 -13.43 0.77 -11.71
C PHE A 146 -14.76 0.02 -11.88
N SER A 147 -15.62 -0.08 -10.87
CA SER A 147 -16.87 -0.87 -10.95
C SER A 147 -18.11 -0.04 -11.20
N SER A 148 -18.35 0.99 -10.43
CA SER A 148 -19.50 1.89 -10.52
C SER A 148 -19.11 3.26 -9.99
N PRO A 149 -18.49 4.11 -10.83
CA PRO A 149 -17.94 5.38 -10.41
C PRO A 149 -18.96 6.27 -9.71
N ASP A 150 -18.71 6.58 -8.44
CA ASP A 150 -19.41 7.55 -7.63
C ASP A 150 -18.38 8.54 -7.06
N GLU A 151 -18.36 9.76 -7.61
CA GLU A 151 -17.38 10.79 -7.26
C GLU A 151 -17.40 11.10 -5.76
N LYS A 152 -18.57 11.12 -5.14
CA LYS A 152 -18.70 11.43 -3.72
C LYS A 152 -18.04 10.33 -2.87
N ILE A 153 -18.33 9.07 -3.17
CA ILE A 153 -17.75 7.93 -2.44
C ILE A 153 -16.23 7.87 -2.64
N ILE A 154 -15.75 8.06 -3.88
CA ILE A 154 -14.31 8.06 -4.17
C ILE A 154 -13.62 9.16 -3.35
N ARG A 155 -14.13 10.40 -3.39
CA ARG A 155 -13.56 11.52 -2.65
C ARG A 155 -13.58 11.32 -1.14
N GLU A 156 -14.68 10.81 -0.57
CA GLU A 156 -14.78 10.51 0.86
C GLU A 156 -13.73 9.48 1.29
N ARG A 157 -13.49 8.44 0.49
CA ARG A 157 -12.50 7.42 0.78
C ARG A 157 -11.07 7.91 0.65
N LEU A 158 -10.75 8.69 -0.40
CA LEU A 158 -9.43 9.30 -0.57
C LEU A 158 -9.13 10.31 0.55
N THR A 159 -10.14 11.08 0.98
CA THR A 159 -10.00 11.93 2.17
C THR A 159 -9.68 11.09 3.43
N THR A 160 -10.29 9.91 3.57
CA THR A 160 -9.97 9.00 4.69
C THR A 160 -8.52 8.52 4.61
N VAL A 161 -8.00 8.19 3.42
CA VAL A 161 -6.59 7.81 3.22
C VAL A 161 -5.66 8.90 3.76
N GLY A 162 -5.79 10.16 3.30
CA GLY A 162 -4.92 11.25 3.72
C GLY A 162 -5.04 11.60 5.22
N ILE A 163 -6.25 11.51 5.82
CA ILE A 163 -6.41 11.71 7.27
C ILE A 163 -5.71 10.59 8.05
N THR A 164 -5.78 9.36 7.56
CA THR A 164 -5.18 8.21 8.24
C THR A 164 -3.67 8.25 8.14
N GLU A 165 -3.12 8.58 6.97
CA GLU A 165 -1.67 8.79 6.77
C GLU A 165 -1.16 9.89 7.72
N SER A 166 -1.76 11.09 7.72
CA SER A 166 -1.38 12.18 8.64
C SER A 166 -1.46 11.77 10.12
N THR A 167 -2.34 10.81 10.45
CA THR A 167 -2.42 10.25 11.81
C THR A 167 -1.25 9.30 12.09
N ILE A 168 -0.81 8.54 11.09
CA ILE A 168 0.38 7.67 11.17
C ILE A 168 1.62 8.53 11.37
N ASP A 169 1.79 9.61 10.59
CA ASP A 169 2.87 10.59 10.72
C ASP A 169 2.97 11.16 12.13
N ASP A 170 1.83 11.52 12.69
CA ASP A 170 1.75 12.00 14.08
C ASP A 170 2.23 10.95 15.10
N VAL A 171 1.92 9.67 14.89
CA VAL A 171 2.38 8.56 15.74
C VAL A 171 3.87 8.33 15.53
N GLU A 172 4.34 8.30 14.30
CA GLU A 172 5.75 8.16 13.93
C GLU A 172 6.60 9.26 14.57
N TRP A 173 6.21 10.51 14.39
CA TRP A 173 6.93 11.65 14.99
C TRP A 173 7.05 11.55 16.51
N LYS A 174 5.96 11.17 17.20
CA LYS A 174 5.96 10.98 18.66
C LYS A 174 6.86 9.83 19.07
N LEU A 175 6.80 8.71 18.35
CA LEU A 175 7.60 7.52 18.61
C LEU A 175 9.09 7.79 18.37
N THR A 176 9.45 8.42 17.27
CA THR A 176 10.82 8.85 16.96
C THR A 176 11.37 9.77 18.06
N ARG A 177 10.58 10.75 18.51
CA ARG A 177 10.98 11.61 19.60
C ARG A 177 11.22 10.85 20.90
N GLN A 178 10.35 9.89 21.26
CA GLN A 178 10.51 9.04 22.43
C GLN A 178 11.83 8.24 22.35
N ILE A 179 12.12 7.63 21.21
CA ILE A 179 13.34 6.86 20.95
C ILE A 179 14.57 7.75 21.14
N PHE A 180 14.61 8.92 20.49
CA PHE A 180 15.80 9.79 20.55
C PHE A 180 16.02 10.44 21.92
N THR A 181 14.99 10.58 22.76
CA THR A 181 15.09 11.07 24.15
C THR A 181 15.31 9.95 25.16
N SER A 182 15.26 8.67 24.78
CA SER A 182 15.49 7.52 25.65
C SER A 182 16.97 7.34 26.03
N ASN A 183 17.25 6.34 26.87
CA ASN A 183 18.61 5.95 27.26
C ASN A 183 19.24 4.89 26.34
N LEU A 184 18.63 4.57 25.18
CA LEU A 184 19.18 3.65 24.20
C LEU A 184 20.51 4.18 23.63
N SER A 185 21.37 3.29 23.15
CA SER A 185 22.56 3.68 22.40
C SER A 185 22.17 4.41 21.11
N LEU A 186 23.03 5.31 20.61
CA LEU A 186 22.75 6.02 19.36
C LEU A 186 22.54 5.05 18.20
N ALA A 187 23.29 3.94 18.16
CA ALA A 187 23.14 2.90 17.14
C ALA A 187 21.75 2.28 17.18
N ASN A 188 21.22 1.92 18.36
CA ASN A 188 19.87 1.37 18.47
C ASN A 188 18.79 2.41 18.12
N LYS A 189 18.98 3.69 18.49
CA LYS A 189 18.06 4.76 18.09
C LYS A 189 17.97 4.91 16.60
N ILE A 190 19.11 4.95 15.91
CA ILE A 190 19.16 5.05 14.44
C ILE A 190 18.52 3.82 13.79
N HIS A 191 18.83 2.61 14.28
CA HIS A 191 18.32 1.37 13.75
C HIS A 191 16.79 1.25 13.89
N LEU A 192 16.26 1.62 15.07
CA LEU A 192 14.82 1.67 15.30
C LEU A 192 14.14 2.71 14.42
N ASN A 193 14.73 3.90 14.27
CA ASN A 193 14.18 4.95 13.43
C ASN A 193 14.10 4.50 11.95
N GLN A 194 15.16 3.89 11.43
CA GLN A 194 15.15 3.33 10.08
C GLN A 194 14.07 2.26 9.89
N PHE A 195 13.86 1.41 10.90
CA PHE A 195 12.80 0.43 10.86
C PHE A 195 11.41 1.08 10.82
N ILE A 196 11.18 2.12 11.64
CA ILE A 196 9.90 2.84 11.70
C ILE A 196 9.64 3.55 10.38
N GLU A 197 10.60 4.29 9.84
CA GLU A 197 10.51 4.93 8.51
C GLU A 197 10.19 3.92 7.41
N THR A 198 10.82 2.73 7.42
CA THR A 198 10.51 1.67 6.44
C THR A 198 9.08 1.14 6.61
N LEU A 199 8.58 1.06 7.84
CA LEU A 199 7.22 0.60 8.13
C LEU A 199 6.16 1.63 7.71
N THR A 200 6.37 2.90 8.01
CA THR A 200 5.42 3.99 7.71
C THR A 200 5.39 4.33 6.23
N GLU A 201 6.48 4.09 5.49
CA GLU A 201 6.52 4.21 4.02
C GLU A 201 5.40 3.43 3.32
N ILE A 202 4.85 2.36 3.94
CA ILE A 202 3.68 1.66 3.39
C ILE A 202 2.47 2.60 3.31
N SER A 203 2.24 3.43 4.33
CA SER A 203 1.13 4.40 4.34
C SER A 203 1.34 5.52 3.33
N ASP A 204 2.57 5.96 3.13
CA ASP A 204 2.92 6.98 2.15
C ASP A 204 2.65 6.47 0.72
N GLN A 205 3.01 5.22 0.43
CA GLN A 205 2.70 4.60 -0.86
C GLN A 205 1.19 4.40 -1.07
N ILE A 206 0.42 4.16 0.01
CA ILE A 206 -1.06 4.10 -0.05
C ILE A 206 -1.63 5.48 -0.41
N GLU A 207 -1.14 6.56 0.21
CA GLU A 207 -1.55 7.94 -0.09
C GLU A 207 -1.18 8.32 -1.52
N ASP A 208 0.06 8.13 -1.93
CA ASP A 208 0.57 8.37 -3.28
C ASP A 208 -0.27 7.67 -4.36
N THR A 209 -0.71 6.42 -4.07
CA THR A 209 -1.61 5.67 -4.96
C THR A 209 -3.00 6.30 -5.01
N GLY A 210 -3.49 6.81 -3.89
CA GLY A 210 -4.75 7.57 -3.81
C GLY A 210 -4.71 8.84 -4.66
N ASP A 211 -3.62 9.58 -4.59
CA ASP A 211 -3.38 10.80 -5.39
C ASP A 211 -3.36 10.48 -6.89
N ARG A 212 -2.74 9.37 -7.29
CA ARG A 212 -2.77 8.92 -8.69
C ARG A 212 -4.16 8.51 -9.14
N LEU A 213 -4.96 7.89 -8.28
CA LEU A 213 -6.36 7.60 -8.59
C LEU A 213 -7.16 8.89 -8.79
N GLU A 214 -6.91 9.93 -8.00
CA GLU A 214 -7.56 11.23 -8.15
C GLU A 214 -7.23 11.87 -9.51
N ILE A 215 -5.96 11.86 -9.93
CA ILE A 215 -5.53 12.34 -11.24
C ILE A 215 -6.21 11.54 -12.37
N LEU A 216 -6.22 10.21 -12.28
CA LEU A 216 -6.87 9.34 -13.25
C LEU A 216 -8.38 9.63 -13.35
N HIS A 217 -9.02 9.89 -12.20
CA HIS A 217 -10.44 10.23 -12.13
C HIS A 217 -10.75 11.58 -12.80
N PHE A 218 -9.94 12.61 -12.59
CA PHE A 218 -10.09 13.91 -13.25
C PHE A 218 -9.83 13.82 -14.75
N GLY A 219 -8.79 13.10 -15.18
CA GLY A 219 -8.46 12.91 -16.59
C GLY A 219 -9.57 12.18 -17.37
N ALA A 220 -10.29 11.26 -16.73
CA ALA A 220 -11.40 10.55 -17.33
C ALA A 220 -12.68 11.41 -17.51
N ASN A 221 -12.73 12.59 -16.91
CA ASN A 221 -13.87 13.52 -16.96
C ASN A 221 -13.67 14.69 -17.95
N LEU A 222 -12.51 14.77 -18.62
CA LEU A 222 -12.19 15.72 -19.70
C LEU A 222 -12.49 15.13 -21.07
#